data_1f0c3b928fe6b5fc6339a12adf95b32e
#
_entry.id   1f0c3b928fe6b5fc6339a12adf95b32e
#
_cell.length_a   1.000
_cell.length_b   1.000
_cell.length_c   1.000
_cell.angle_alpha   90.00
_cell.angle_beta   90.00
_cell.angle_gamma   90.00
#
_symmetry.space_group_name_H-M   'P 1'
#
loop_
_entity.id
_entity.type
_entity.pdbx_description
1 polymer ?
#
loop_
_entity_poly.entity_id
_entity_poly.type
_entity_poly.pdbx_seq_one_letter_code
_entity_poly.pdbx_strand_id
1 'polypeptide(L)'
;MKPYIQAKNGMPGNVNFYTAYLGFAEMGLECVLFQDYEELDTSCRGDVVVGGLGSLRRTLLRHGVEIVEYDYPEELGEYIGRRVWRSTMDEVAADSSLWPVFVKPVEDKRFTGKVVSSIGDLVGLGASGYNPPVMCSEVVNFIAEWRCFVRYGKILDVRPYKGDWRVSFDPRVIEGAIRNFVSAPAGYAADFGVTRDGLTL
;
A
#
# COMPACT_ATOMS: atom_id res chain seq x y z
N MET A 1 1.42 0.54 -27.07
CA MET A 1 0.91 0.66 -25.71
C MET A 1 -0.61 0.72 -25.79
N LYS A 2 -1.29 -0.24 -25.23
CA LYS A 2 -2.76 -0.32 -25.19
C LYS A 2 -3.21 -0.32 -23.71
N PRO A 3 -4.13 0.57 -23.31
CA PRO A 3 -4.67 0.58 -21.96
C PRO A 3 -5.78 -0.47 -21.81
N TYR A 4 -5.66 -1.33 -20.82
CA TYR A 4 -6.69 -2.27 -20.36
C TYR A 4 -7.28 -1.73 -19.06
N ILE A 5 -8.59 -1.48 -19.05
CA ILE A 5 -9.29 -0.88 -17.91
C ILE A 5 -10.30 -1.88 -17.36
N GLN A 6 -10.19 -2.21 -16.08
CA GLN A 6 -11.15 -3.12 -15.47
C GLN A 6 -12.54 -2.50 -15.43
N ALA A 7 -13.50 -3.24 -15.96
CA ALA A 7 -14.87 -2.83 -16.16
C ALA A 7 -15.86 -3.66 -15.35
N LYS A 8 -17.06 -3.13 -15.20
CA LYS A 8 -18.23 -3.82 -14.69
C LYS A 8 -19.43 -3.35 -15.52
N ASN A 9 -20.18 -4.29 -16.09
CA ASN A 9 -21.32 -3.98 -16.94
C ASN A 9 -21.00 -3.03 -18.10
N GLY A 10 -19.85 -3.21 -18.76
CA GLY A 10 -19.44 -2.41 -19.91
C GLY A 10 -18.92 -1.00 -19.60
N MET A 11 -18.79 -0.64 -18.33
CA MET A 11 -18.26 0.65 -17.87
C MET A 11 -17.06 0.44 -16.95
N PRO A 12 -16.09 1.40 -16.87
CA PRO A 12 -15.02 1.32 -15.89
C PRO A 12 -15.55 1.09 -14.47
N GLY A 13 -14.96 0.14 -13.74
CA GLY A 13 -15.53 -0.45 -12.53
C GLY A 13 -15.68 0.48 -11.32
N ASN A 14 -15.00 1.62 -11.33
CA ASN A 14 -15.13 2.68 -10.32
C ASN A 14 -14.62 4.03 -10.86
N VAL A 15 -14.76 5.10 -10.07
CA VAL A 15 -14.39 6.46 -10.47
C VAL A 15 -12.89 6.59 -10.83
N ASN A 16 -11.99 5.89 -10.14
CA ASN A 16 -10.56 5.95 -10.45
C ASN A 16 -10.24 5.31 -11.80
N PHE A 17 -10.88 4.18 -12.11
CA PHE A 17 -10.74 3.52 -13.41
C PHE A 17 -11.36 4.34 -14.52
N TYR A 18 -12.48 5.02 -14.25
CA TYR A 18 -13.10 5.93 -15.20
C TYR A 18 -12.22 7.15 -15.48
N THR A 19 -11.59 7.72 -14.46
CA THR A 19 -10.64 8.84 -14.64
C THR A 19 -9.43 8.41 -15.49
N ALA A 20 -8.89 7.21 -15.25
CA ALA A 20 -7.82 6.68 -16.07
C ALA A 20 -8.27 6.45 -17.53
N TYR A 21 -9.47 5.91 -17.72
CA TYR A 21 -10.07 5.74 -19.05
C TYR A 21 -10.16 7.05 -19.81
N LEU A 22 -10.68 8.12 -19.18
CA LEU A 22 -10.76 9.44 -19.78
C LEU A 22 -9.37 10.00 -20.14
N GLY A 23 -8.42 9.90 -19.23
CA GLY A 23 -7.06 10.38 -19.48
C GLY A 23 -6.39 9.66 -20.65
N PHE A 24 -6.56 8.35 -20.79
CA PHE A 24 -6.04 7.64 -21.97
C PHE A 24 -6.77 8.01 -23.25
N ALA A 25 -8.08 8.23 -23.19
CA ALA A 25 -8.86 8.68 -24.35
C ALA A 25 -8.42 10.08 -24.80
N GLU A 26 -8.16 11.01 -23.89
CA GLU A 26 -7.61 12.33 -24.19
C GLU A 26 -6.20 12.24 -24.80
N MET A 27 -5.42 11.22 -24.47
CA MET A 27 -4.14 10.93 -25.10
C MET A 27 -4.28 10.29 -26.50
N GLY A 28 -5.50 10.08 -26.98
CA GLY A 28 -5.79 9.44 -28.26
C GLY A 28 -5.58 7.91 -28.26
N LEU A 29 -5.57 7.27 -27.09
CA LEU A 29 -5.40 5.83 -26.95
C LEU A 29 -6.76 5.14 -26.88
N GLU A 30 -6.92 4.06 -27.64
CA GLU A 30 -8.09 3.20 -27.57
C GLU A 30 -7.96 2.26 -26.36
N CYS A 31 -8.88 2.39 -25.40
CA CYS A 31 -8.91 1.57 -24.20
C CYS A 31 -9.69 0.26 -24.43
N VAL A 32 -9.14 -0.84 -23.93
CA VAL A 32 -9.84 -2.13 -23.83
C VAL A 32 -10.49 -2.21 -22.46
N LEU A 33 -11.82 -2.38 -22.44
CA LEU A 33 -12.57 -2.66 -21.21
C LEU A 33 -12.60 -4.17 -21.00
N PHE A 34 -12.06 -4.64 -19.86
CA PHE A 34 -12.07 -6.07 -19.52
C PHE A 34 -12.88 -6.31 -18.24
N GLN A 35 -13.57 -7.42 -18.17
CA GLN A 35 -14.31 -7.87 -16.98
C GLN A 35 -13.68 -9.12 -16.38
N ASP A 36 -13.27 -10.04 -17.24
CA ASP A 36 -12.64 -11.29 -16.84
C ASP A 36 -11.11 -11.21 -16.97
N TYR A 37 -10.41 -11.83 -16.05
CA TYR A 37 -8.93 -11.76 -16.03
C TYR A 37 -8.28 -12.45 -17.23
N GLU A 38 -8.97 -13.39 -17.86
CA GLU A 38 -8.55 -14.09 -19.07
C GLU A 38 -8.36 -13.12 -20.25
N GLU A 39 -9.14 -12.05 -20.30
CA GLU A 39 -9.00 -11.02 -21.34
C GLU A 39 -7.65 -10.31 -21.29
N LEU A 40 -7.00 -10.28 -20.11
CA LEU A 40 -5.64 -9.76 -19.93
C LEU A 40 -4.56 -10.64 -20.57
N ASP A 41 -4.88 -11.88 -20.92
CA ASP A 41 -3.93 -12.80 -21.53
C ASP A 41 -3.53 -12.37 -22.96
N THR A 42 -4.26 -11.44 -23.55
CA THR A 42 -3.91 -10.77 -24.81
C THR A 42 -2.97 -9.58 -24.66
N SER A 43 -2.75 -9.10 -23.40
CA SER A 43 -1.89 -7.93 -23.13
C SER A 43 -0.41 -8.25 -23.39
N CYS A 44 0.32 -7.25 -23.84
CA CYS A 44 1.77 -7.31 -24.12
C CYS A 44 2.58 -6.52 -23.07
N ARG A 45 3.91 -6.75 -23.06
CA ARG A 45 4.87 -6.08 -22.17
C ARG A 45 4.88 -4.61 -22.44
N GLY A 46 4.35 -3.73 -22.47
CA GLY A 46 4.30 -2.31 -22.76
C GLY A 46 2.89 -1.78 -22.70
N ASP A 47 1.92 -2.67 -22.48
CA ASP A 47 0.53 -2.27 -22.25
C ASP A 47 0.33 -1.86 -20.81
N VAL A 48 -0.68 -1.05 -20.57
CA VAL A 48 -1.02 -0.56 -19.23
C VAL A 48 -2.29 -1.24 -18.74
N VAL A 49 -2.25 -1.82 -17.55
CA VAL A 49 -3.43 -2.41 -16.91
C VAL A 49 -3.86 -1.54 -15.73
N VAL A 50 -5.09 -1.08 -15.77
CA VAL A 50 -5.75 -0.36 -14.67
C VAL A 50 -6.85 -1.24 -14.11
N GLY A 51 -6.67 -1.67 -12.86
CA GLY A 51 -7.60 -2.60 -12.24
C GLY A 51 -7.30 -2.82 -10.77
N GLY A 52 -7.99 -3.76 -10.16
CA GLY A 52 -7.73 -4.21 -8.79
C GLY A 52 -6.43 -4.99 -8.68
N LEU A 53 -6.00 -5.27 -7.44
CA LEU A 53 -4.75 -5.99 -7.18
C LEU A 53 -4.68 -7.36 -7.88
N GLY A 54 -5.81 -8.06 -7.99
CA GLY A 54 -5.86 -9.37 -8.68
C GLY A 54 -5.47 -9.27 -10.16
N SER A 55 -6.00 -8.28 -10.89
CA SER A 55 -5.64 -8.06 -12.30
C SER A 55 -4.19 -7.66 -12.47
N LEU A 56 -3.66 -6.80 -11.58
CA LEU A 56 -2.25 -6.38 -11.62
C LEU A 56 -1.32 -7.55 -11.32
N ARG A 57 -1.58 -8.33 -10.26
CA ARG A 57 -0.79 -9.52 -9.92
C ARG A 57 -0.76 -10.54 -11.07
N ARG A 58 -1.93 -10.86 -11.66
CA ARG A 58 -2.00 -11.76 -12.80
C ARG A 58 -1.14 -11.27 -13.97
N THR A 59 -1.26 -9.99 -14.33
CA THR A 59 -0.52 -9.41 -15.44
C THR A 59 1.00 -9.44 -15.18
N LEU A 60 1.43 -9.03 -13.99
CA LEU A 60 2.85 -9.03 -13.62
C LEU A 60 3.45 -10.44 -13.68
N LEU A 61 2.80 -11.43 -13.04
CA LEU A 61 3.24 -12.82 -13.04
C LEU A 61 3.31 -13.40 -14.46
N ARG A 62 2.29 -13.12 -15.29
CA ARG A 62 2.27 -13.57 -16.69
C ARG A 62 3.44 -13.02 -17.49
N HIS A 63 3.87 -11.80 -17.21
CA HIS A 63 5.03 -11.18 -17.86
C HIS A 63 6.37 -11.52 -17.18
N GLY A 64 6.38 -12.46 -16.23
CA GLY A 64 7.58 -12.91 -15.52
C GLY A 64 8.15 -11.85 -14.59
N VAL A 65 7.29 -10.96 -14.08
CA VAL A 65 7.68 -9.98 -13.06
C VAL A 65 7.41 -10.58 -11.69
N GLU A 66 8.44 -10.70 -10.88
CA GLU A 66 8.33 -11.11 -9.49
C GLU A 66 7.59 -10.01 -8.67
N ILE A 67 6.61 -10.44 -7.88
CA ILE A 67 5.89 -9.54 -6.98
C ILE A 67 6.53 -9.66 -5.60
N VAL A 68 7.32 -8.67 -5.25
CA VAL A 68 7.90 -8.56 -3.91
C VAL A 68 6.98 -7.69 -3.05
N GLU A 69 6.56 -8.24 -1.92
CA GLU A 69 5.80 -7.50 -0.93
C GLU A 69 6.78 -6.79 0.01
N TYR A 70 6.78 -5.48 -0.06
CA TYR A 70 7.60 -4.64 0.82
C TYR A 70 6.76 -4.19 2.02
N ASP A 71 7.22 -4.56 3.20
CA ASP A 71 6.60 -4.16 4.44
C ASP A 71 7.70 -3.77 5.43
N TYR A 72 7.95 -2.49 5.58
CA TYR A 72 9.06 -1.91 6.35
C TYR A 72 10.45 -2.44 5.91
N PRO A 73 10.93 -2.07 4.72
CA PRO A 73 12.26 -2.44 4.25
C PRO A 73 13.35 -2.01 5.24
N GLU A 74 14.35 -2.85 5.48
CA GLU A 74 15.47 -2.54 6.39
C GLU A 74 16.18 -1.25 6.02
N GLU A 75 16.31 -0.97 4.73
CA GLU A 75 16.91 0.26 4.18
C GLU A 75 16.21 1.55 4.64
N LEU A 76 14.95 1.45 5.08
CA LEU A 76 14.16 2.55 5.57
C LEU A 76 14.10 2.63 7.11
N GLY A 77 14.88 1.83 7.82
CA GLY A 77 14.84 1.73 9.28
C GLY A 77 14.95 3.09 9.99
N GLU A 78 15.83 3.98 9.54
CA GLU A 78 16.02 5.32 10.11
C GLU A 78 14.81 6.26 9.94
N TYR A 79 13.94 5.98 8.95
CA TYR A 79 12.74 6.79 8.67
C TYR A 79 11.50 6.29 9.38
N ILE A 80 11.53 5.08 9.95
CA ILE A 80 10.35 4.47 10.58
C ILE A 80 10.00 5.17 11.92
N GLY A 81 11.03 5.63 12.66
CA GLY A 81 10.88 6.40 13.90
C GLY A 81 10.19 5.67 15.05
N ARG A 82 10.03 4.35 14.96
CA ARG A 82 9.45 3.49 15.98
C ARG A 82 9.94 2.06 15.83
N ARG A 83 9.84 1.27 16.90
CA ARG A 83 10.12 -0.17 16.80
C ARG A 83 9.05 -0.86 15.97
N VAL A 84 9.48 -1.72 15.04
CA VAL A 84 8.66 -2.59 14.23
C VAL A 84 9.21 -4.00 14.33
N TRP A 85 8.34 -5.01 14.46
CA TRP A 85 8.76 -6.42 14.58
C TRP A 85 7.68 -7.36 14.05
N ARG A 86 8.09 -8.56 13.67
CA ARG A 86 7.17 -9.65 13.32
C ARG A 86 6.75 -10.42 14.57
N SER A 87 5.49 -10.86 14.60
CA SER A 87 4.91 -11.68 15.66
C SER A 87 3.75 -12.50 15.10
N THR A 88 3.00 -13.12 15.95
CA THR A 88 1.72 -13.78 15.63
C THR A 88 0.60 -13.19 16.48
N MET A 89 -0.65 -13.38 16.05
CA MET A 89 -1.78 -12.87 16.83
C MET A 89 -1.89 -13.55 18.22
N ASP A 90 -1.51 -14.83 18.32
CA ASP A 90 -1.51 -15.54 19.62
C ASP A 90 -0.47 -14.96 20.58
N GLU A 91 0.74 -14.63 20.09
CA GLU A 91 1.77 -13.97 20.90
C GLU A 91 1.31 -12.59 21.39
N VAL A 92 0.73 -11.79 20.50
CA VAL A 92 0.18 -10.47 20.88
C VAL A 92 -0.96 -10.61 21.90
N ALA A 93 -1.81 -11.63 21.77
CA ALA A 93 -2.91 -11.89 22.68
C ALA A 93 -2.44 -12.41 24.03
N ALA A 94 -1.38 -13.23 24.05
CA ALA A 94 -0.85 -13.85 25.27
C ALA A 94 -0.03 -12.89 26.14
N ASP A 95 0.56 -11.84 25.56
CA ASP A 95 1.45 -10.91 26.26
C ASP A 95 0.87 -9.49 26.28
N SER A 96 0.10 -9.19 27.32
CA SER A 96 -0.45 -7.84 27.53
C SER A 96 0.59 -6.77 27.85
N SER A 97 1.85 -7.15 28.12
CA SER A 97 2.93 -6.16 28.32
C SER A 97 3.34 -5.46 27.02
N LEU A 98 2.96 -6.02 25.89
CA LEU A 98 3.16 -5.41 24.57
C LEU A 98 2.16 -4.29 24.28
N TRP A 99 1.06 -4.21 25.03
CA TRP A 99 -0.02 -3.25 24.74
C TRP A 99 0.24 -1.85 25.33
N PRO A 100 -0.16 -0.76 24.66
CA PRO A 100 -0.80 -0.75 23.32
C PRO A 100 0.20 -1.07 22.21
N VAL A 101 -0.24 -1.86 21.22
CA VAL A 101 0.55 -2.23 20.04
C VAL A 101 -0.29 -2.10 18.78
N PHE A 102 0.27 -1.56 17.70
CA PHE A 102 -0.37 -1.59 16.40
C PHE A 102 -0.03 -2.91 15.71
N VAL A 103 -1.04 -3.57 15.16
CA VAL A 103 -0.89 -4.84 14.45
C VAL A 103 -1.51 -4.75 13.06
N LYS A 104 -0.84 -5.32 12.05
CA LYS A 104 -1.39 -5.53 10.70
C LYS A 104 -1.03 -6.93 10.20
N PRO A 105 -1.88 -7.59 9.39
CA PRO A 105 -1.55 -8.90 8.85
C PRO A 105 -0.35 -8.79 7.89
N VAL A 106 0.53 -9.78 7.92
CA VAL A 106 1.64 -9.91 6.95
C VAL A 106 1.11 -10.44 5.63
N GLU A 107 0.21 -11.41 5.69
CA GLU A 107 -0.45 -11.97 4.51
C GLU A 107 -1.75 -11.24 4.22
N ASP A 108 -2.05 -11.07 2.96
CA ASP A 108 -3.23 -10.40 2.38
C ASP A 108 -4.27 -9.89 3.39
N LYS A 109 -4.76 -8.69 3.19
CA LYS A 109 -5.76 -7.89 3.95
C LYS A 109 -6.86 -8.69 4.69
N ARG A 110 -6.47 -9.67 5.51
CA ARG A 110 -7.41 -10.46 6.33
C ARG A 110 -8.15 -9.61 7.34
N PHE A 111 -7.48 -8.57 7.82
CA PHE A 111 -8.09 -7.50 8.61
C PHE A 111 -7.38 -6.18 8.35
N THR A 112 -8.03 -5.09 8.69
CA THR A 112 -7.42 -3.75 8.65
C THR A 112 -6.52 -3.57 9.87
N GLY A 113 -5.32 -3.00 9.68
CA GLY A 113 -4.41 -2.70 10.77
C GLY A 113 -5.11 -1.94 11.90
N LYS A 114 -4.86 -2.37 13.15
CA LYS A 114 -5.57 -1.90 14.34
C LYS A 114 -4.63 -1.79 15.54
N VAL A 115 -4.92 -0.88 16.45
CA VAL A 115 -4.26 -0.82 17.76
C VAL A 115 -4.96 -1.80 18.70
N VAL A 116 -4.17 -2.66 19.35
CA VAL A 116 -4.61 -3.54 20.42
C VAL A 116 -4.17 -2.94 21.76
N SER A 117 -5.14 -2.55 22.57
CA SER A 117 -4.95 -1.97 23.91
C SER A 117 -5.68 -2.76 24.99
N SER A 118 -6.54 -3.69 24.59
CA SER A 118 -7.36 -4.51 25.47
C SER A 118 -7.75 -5.82 24.79
N ILE A 119 -8.22 -6.77 25.59
CA ILE A 119 -8.74 -8.07 25.09
C ILE A 119 -9.88 -7.84 24.08
N GLY A 120 -10.72 -6.81 24.28
CA GLY A 120 -11.81 -6.49 23.36
C GLY A 120 -11.34 -6.12 21.94
N ASP A 121 -10.12 -5.61 21.83
CA ASP A 121 -9.54 -5.23 20.53
C ASP A 121 -9.12 -6.43 19.68
N LEU A 122 -8.93 -7.58 20.30
CA LEU A 122 -8.56 -8.84 19.63
C LEU A 122 -9.71 -9.46 18.84
N VAL A 123 -10.95 -9.03 19.13
CA VAL A 123 -12.13 -9.55 18.43
C VAL A 123 -12.06 -9.21 16.92
N GLY A 124 -12.11 -10.26 16.10
CA GLY A 124 -12.06 -10.16 14.66
C GLY A 124 -10.65 -10.09 14.04
N LEU A 125 -9.58 -10.14 14.85
CA LEU A 125 -8.20 -10.14 14.37
C LEU A 125 -7.64 -11.55 14.11
N GLY A 126 -8.22 -12.55 14.70
CA GLY A 126 -7.91 -13.97 14.46
C GLY A 126 -9.18 -14.76 14.19
N ALA A 127 -9.09 -15.80 13.36
CA ALA A 127 -10.16 -16.79 13.24
C ALA A 127 -9.86 -17.96 14.20
N SER A 128 -10.90 -18.59 14.75
CA SER A 128 -10.75 -19.78 15.59
C SER A 128 -9.90 -20.84 14.88
N GLY A 129 -8.78 -21.21 15.48
CA GLY A 129 -7.86 -22.21 14.93
C GLY A 129 -6.85 -21.71 13.89
N TYR A 130 -6.77 -20.40 13.65
CA TYR A 130 -5.75 -19.80 12.79
C TYR A 130 -5.00 -18.69 13.53
N ASN A 131 -3.69 -18.83 13.59
CA ASN A 131 -2.77 -17.87 14.19
C ASN A 131 -2.01 -17.10 13.10
N PRO A 132 -2.57 -15.98 12.58
CA PRO A 132 -1.94 -15.26 11.47
C PRO A 132 -0.63 -14.59 11.90
N PRO A 133 0.40 -14.62 11.03
CA PRO A 133 1.56 -13.78 11.20
C PRO A 133 1.18 -12.31 11.04
N VAL A 134 1.71 -11.49 11.95
CA VAL A 134 1.44 -10.06 11.98
C VAL A 134 2.72 -9.24 12.03
N MET A 135 2.65 -8.05 11.47
CA MET A 135 3.62 -7.00 11.70
C MET A 135 3.11 -6.13 12.85
N CYS A 136 3.92 -6.03 13.89
CA CYS A 136 3.67 -5.20 15.06
C CYS A 136 4.48 -3.91 15.01
N SER A 137 3.96 -2.85 15.59
CA SER A 137 4.76 -1.65 15.86
C SER A 137 4.30 -0.94 17.13
N GLU A 138 5.20 -0.13 17.68
CA GLU A 138 4.82 0.89 18.67
C GLU A 138 3.75 1.80 18.06
N VAL A 139 2.86 2.30 18.91
CA VAL A 139 1.78 3.17 18.48
C VAL A 139 2.30 4.60 18.33
N VAL A 140 2.15 5.15 17.15
CA VAL A 140 2.45 6.56 16.85
C VAL A 140 1.17 7.28 16.45
N ASN A 141 0.96 8.47 17.02
CA ASN A 141 -0.18 9.30 16.68
C ASN A 141 0.18 10.29 15.59
N PHE A 142 -0.25 10.01 14.37
CA PHE A 142 -0.11 10.93 13.25
C PHE A 142 -1.28 11.92 13.23
N ILE A 143 -0.96 13.22 13.13
CA ILE A 143 -1.95 14.29 12.94
C ILE A 143 -2.22 14.57 11.46
N ALA A 144 -1.29 14.18 10.59
CA ALA A 144 -1.45 14.17 9.14
C ALA A 144 -0.70 13.00 8.53
N GLU A 145 -1.22 12.46 7.43
CA GLU A 145 -0.57 11.42 6.65
C GLU A 145 -0.54 11.85 5.18
N TRP A 146 0.60 11.61 4.53
CA TRP A 146 0.87 12.00 3.15
C TRP A 146 1.32 10.79 2.34
N ARG A 147 0.76 10.62 1.16
CA ARG A 147 1.13 9.54 0.23
C ARG A 147 2.03 10.08 -0.87
N CYS A 148 3.24 9.53 -0.94
CA CYS A 148 4.22 9.81 -1.98
C CYS A 148 4.12 8.76 -3.08
N PHE A 149 3.98 9.19 -4.33
CA PHE A 149 3.95 8.33 -5.51
C PHE A 149 5.30 8.35 -6.19
N VAL A 150 5.89 7.17 -6.38
CA VAL A 150 7.26 7.03 -6.88
C VAL A 150 7.29 6.13 -8.12
N ARG A 151 8.09 6.53 -9.10
CA ARG A 151 8.39 5.73 -10.28
C ARG A 151 9.88 5.82 -10.61
N TYR A 152 10.55 4.66 -10.68
CA TYR A 152 12.00 4.55 -10.94
C TYR A 152 12.83 5.48 -10.05
N GLY A 153 12.57 5.48 -8.75
CA GLY A 153 13.23 6.33 -7.77
C GLY A 153 12.90 7.83 -7.87
N LYS A 154 12.01 8.22 -8.78
CA LYS A 154 11.58 9.61 -8.95
C LYS A 154 10.24 9.84 -8.26
N ILE A 155 10.18 10.82 -7.39
CA ILE A 155 8.94 11.32 -6.79
C ILE A 155 8.11 11.98 -7.90
N LEU A 156 6.90 11.48 -8.13
CA LEU A 156 5.96 12.04 -9.11
C LEU A 156 5.01 13.03 -8.45
N ASP A 157 4.58 12.73 -7.23
CA ASP A 157 3.61 13.56 -6.51
C ASP A 157 3.57 13.16 -5.02
N VAL A 158 3.14 14.10 -4.16
CA VAL A 158 2.86 13.87 -2.75
C VAL A 158 1.50 14.47 -2.42
N ARG A 159 0.59 13.65 -1.92
CA ARG A 159 -0.80 14.05 -1.67
C ARG A 159 -1.22 13.83 -0.22
N PRO A 160 -2.07 14.71 0.33
CA PRO A 160 -2.68 14.44 1.64
C PRO A 160 -3.51 13.16 1.57
N TYR A 161 -3.28 12.27 2.52
CA TYR A 161 -3.93 10.96 2.59
C TYR A 161 -4.94 10.87 3.73
N LYS A 162 -4.59 11.44 4.91
CA LYS A 162 -5.44 11.45 6.09
C LYS A 162 -5.02 12.55 7.06
N GLY A 163 -5.93 12.97 7.94
CA GLY A 163 -5.66 13.95 9.00
C GLY A 163 -5.76 15.40 8.56
N ASP A 164 -5.02 16.29 9.21
CA ASP A 164 -5.09 17.73 8.95
C ASP A 164 -4.20 18.13 7.77
N TRP A 165 -4.82 18.49 6.66
CA TRP A 165 -4.14 18.90 5.42
C TRP A 165 -3.26 20.16 5.57
N ARG A 166 -3.43 20.94 6.65
CA ARG A 166 -2.61 22.14 6.93
C ARG A 166 -1.26 21.81 7.56
N VAL A 167 -1.09 20.56 8.02
CA VAL A 167 0.16 20.09 8.60
C VAL A 167 1.07 19.60 7.49
N SER A 168 2.18 20.31 7.26
CA SER A 168 3.15 19.96 6.24
C SER A 168 4.12 18.88 6.74
N PHE A 169 4.59 18.05 5.82
CA PHE A 169 5.70 17.12 6.03
C PHE A 169 7.06 17.80 5.81
N ASP A 170 8.15 17.18 6.30
CA ASP A 170 9.51 17.58 5.93
C ASP A 170 9.91 16.90 4.59
N PRO A 171 10.07 17.69 3.51
CA PRO A 171 10.45 17.13 2.20
C PRO A 171 11.78 16.36 2.22
N ARG A 172 12.71 16.75 3.09
CA ARG A 172 14.04 16.11 3.18
C ARG A 172 13.91 14.65 3.67
N VAL A 173 12.94 14.37 4.53
CA VAL A 173 12.67 13.02 5.03
C VAL A 173 12.16 12.16 3.88
N ILE A 174 11.18 12.65 3.11
CA ILE A 174 10.65 11.92 1.96
C ILE A 174 11.73 11.68 0.90
N GLU A 175 12.46 12.72 0.51
CA GLU A 175 13.53 12.62 -0.48
C GLU A 175 14.66 11.69 -0.02
N GLY A 176 15.01 11.72 1.26
CA GLY A 176 15.98 10.82 1.87
C GLY A 176 15.53 9.37 1.82
N ALA A 177 14.31 9.10 2.28
CA ALA A 177 13.73 7.77 2.28
C ALA A 177 13.67 7.17 0.86
N ILE A 178 13.20 7.94 -0.12
CA ILE A 178 13.12 7.45 -1.50
C ILE A 178 14.52 7.18 -2.09
N ARG A 179 15.51 8.00 -1.76
CA ARG A 179 16.89 7.78 -2.19
C ARG A 179 17.53 6.55 -1.56
N ASN A 180 17.23 6.30 -0.30
CA ASN A 180 17.80 5.18 0.46
C ASN A 180 17.11 3.85 0.18
N PHE A 181 15.93 3.86 -0.42
CA PHE A 181 15.23 2.63 -0.80
C PHE A 181 15.79 2.04 -2.10
N VAL A 182 16.99 1.46 -2.02
CA VAL A 182 17.74 0.96 -3.19
C VAL A 182 17.09 -0.25 -3.83
N SER A 183 16.47 -1.14 -3.04
CA SER A 183 15.75 -2.32 -3.54
C SER A 183 14.32 -2.02 -4.01
N ALA A 184 13.93 -0.75 -4.08
CA ALA A 184 12.56 -0.34 -4.42
C ALA A 184 12.08 -0.92 -5.76
N PRO A 185 10.80 -1.32 -5.85
CA PRO A 185 10.20 -1.71 -7.13
C PRO A 185 10.11 -0.52 -8.08
N ALA A 186 9.92 -0.80 -9.36
CA ALA A 186 9.84 0.23 -10.41
C ALA A 186 8.76 1.29 -10.18
N GLY A 187 7.70 0.96 -9.47
CA GLY A 187 6.62 1.89 -9.12
C GLY A 187 5.97 1.47 -7.81
N TYR A 188 5.80 2.43 -6.90
CA TYR A 188 5.20 2.20 -5.59
C TYR A 188 4.63 3.49 -5.00
N ALA A 189 3.92 3.36 -3.89
CA ALA A 189 3.57 4.47 -3.03
C ALA A 189 4.13 4.21 -1.62
N ALA A 190 4.61 5.28 -0.99
CA ALA A 190 5.04 5.29 0.40
C ALA A 190 4.21 6.30 1.20
N ASP A 191 3.77 5.90 2.39
CA ASP A 191 2.97 6.75 3.26
C ASP A 191 3.86 7.32 4.37
N PHE A 192 3.80 8.62 4.56
CA PHE A 192 4.53 9.37 5.57
C PHE A 192 3.54 10.02 6.54
N GLY A 193 3.77 9.82 7.83
CA GLY A 193 2.97 10.43 8.87
C GLY A 193 3.71 11.58 9.54
N VAL A 194 2.99 12.62 9.90
CA VAL A 194 3.52 13.74 10.70
C VAL A 194 2.96 13.66 12.11
N THR A 195 3.83 13.64 13.09
CA THR A 195 3.47 13.59 14.52
C THR A 195 3.15 14.98 15.05
N ARG A 196 2.61 15.06 16.27
CA ARG A 196 2.21 16.34 16.88
C ARG A 196 3.41 17.27 17.14
N ASP A 197 4.57 16.73 17.39
CA ASP A 197 5.83 17.44 17.56
C ASP A 197 6.54 17.76 16.22
N GLY A 198 5.89 17.50 15.10
CA GLY A 198 6.34 17.90 13.77
C GLY A 198 7.31 16.93 13.11
N LEU A 199 7.55 15.74 13.70
CA LEU A 199 8.39 14.74 13.05
C LEU A 199 7.65 14.11 11.88
N THR A 200 8.33 13.98 10.74
CA THR A 200 7.87 13.20 9.59
C THR A 200 8.52 11.82 9.65
N LEU A 201 7.69 10.78 9.58
CA LEU A 201 8.14 9.39 9.68
C LEU A 201 7.59 8.59 8.50
#